data_470ec8e9c7fa35f7fb94017e79418da0
#
_entry.id   470ec8e9c7fa35f7fb94017e79418da0
#
_cell.length_a   1.000
_cell.length_b   1.000
_cell.length_c   1.000
_cell.angle_alpha   90.00
_cell.angle_beta   90.00
_cell.angle_gamma   90.00
#
_symmetry.space_group_name_H-M   'P 1'
#
loop_
_entity.id
_entity.type
_entity.pdbx_description
1 polymer ?
#
loop_
_entity_poly.entity_id
_entity_poly.type
_entity_poly.pdbx_seq_one_letter_code
_entity_poly.pdbx_strand_id
1 'polypeptide(L)'
;MTTNLHPVRRALISVSDKTGLLELGHALAARGIELLSTGGSAAALRAAGLVVKDVADVTGFPEMMDGRVKTLHPAVHGGLLALRDNDAHVGAMVTHGIKEIDLLVVNLYPFEETVAKGADYDTCIENIDIGGPAMIRAAAKNHAFVNVVVDVEDYQPLLDELADHDGATSLAFRQRLAQIAYARTGAYDAAVSTWMAAAIGEAFPRRRVTAGRLAQGLRYGENPHQGAAFYVDGNSRPGVASAKQLQGKELSYNNINDTDAAFELVSEFAPADGPACAIIKHANPCGVARGATLKDAYARAFDCDRTSAFGGIIALNRTLDAATAEEIAQIFTEVVIAPGADQGARDIFAAKKNLRLLITPGLANPAEAALTWRQVSGGYLVQDKDNGHITVADLKVVTKRTPTDAELADLLFAWKVAKHVKSNAIVYVKDGATVGVGAGQMSRVDSCRIAARKAQDMAEALGLSAPLTQGSVVASDAFFPFADGLLTAAQAGATAVIQPGGSMRDDEVIAAADAAGLAMVFTGMRHFRH
;
A
#
# COMPACT_ATOMS: atom_id res chain seq x y z
N MET A 1 13.03 -26.19 31.26
CA MET A 1 12.01 -26.55 30.26
C MET A 1 12.64 -27.57 29.36
N THR A 2 12.14 -28.82 29.36
CA THR A 2 12.62 -29.85 28.42
C THR A 2 12.34 -29.36 27.01
N THR A 3 13.39 -29.04 26.27
CA THR A 3 13.30 -28.73 24.84
C THR A 3 12.77 -29.99 24.16
N ASN A 4 11.50 -29.95 23.67
CA ASN A 4 10.91 -31.08 22.93
C ASN A 4 11.55 -31.10 21.54
N LEU A 5 12.78 -31.64 21.49
CA LEU A 5 13.56 -31.77 20.26
C LEU A 5 13.02 -32.95 19.45
N HIS A 6 12.90 -32.75 18.14
CA HIS A 6 12.50 -33.79 17.20
C HIS A 6 13.53 -33.91 16.07
N PRO A 7 14.17 -35.09 15.88
CA PRO A 7 15.17 -35.25 14.84
C PRO A 7 14.54 -35.23 13.44
N VAL A 8 15.25 -34.64 12.49
CA VAL A 8 14.89 -34.65 11.09
C VAL A 8 15.66 -35.74 10.35
N ARG A 9 14.98 -36.77 9.87
CA ARG A 9 15.56 -37.92 9.18
C ARG A 9 15.13 -38.01 7.70
N ARG A 10 13.98 -37.45 7.38
CA ARG A 10 13.42 -37.47 6.02
C ARG A 10 12.77 -36.14 5.66
N ALA A 11 13.16 -35.61 4.50
CA ALA A 11 12.63 -34.36 3.95
C ALA A 11 11.89 -34.61 2.63
N LEU A 12 10.68 -34.08 2.50
CA LEU A 12 9.97 -33.96 1.24
C LEU A 12 10.14 -32.55 0.70
N ILE A 13 10.73 -32.42 -0.49
CA ILE A 13 11.04 -31.13 -1.14
C ILE A 13 10.29 -31.04 -2.45
N SER A 14 9.41 -30.04 -2.58
CA SER A 14 8.64 -29.77 -3.80
C SER A 14 8.47 -28.26 -3.99
N VAL A 15 9.38 -27.63 -4.72
CA VAL A 15 9.44 -26.18 -4.89
C VAL A 15 9.28 -25.75 -6.34
N SER A 16 8.49 -24.71 -6.55
CA SER A 16 8.34 -24.01 -7.84
C SER A 16 9.52 -23.07 -8.07
N ASP A 17 9.76 -22.14 -7.15
CA ASP A 17 10.97 -21.33 -7.07
C ASP A 17 12.12 -22.16 -6.49
N LYS A 18 13.20 -22.31 -7.27
CA LYS A 18 14.37 -23.13 -6.94
C LYS A 18 15.51 -22.33 -6.31
N THR A 19 15.28 -21.10 -5.92
CA THR A 19 16.27 -20.27 -5.23
C THR A 19 16.72 -20.97 -3.94
N GLY A 20 18.03 -21.13 -3.75
CA GLY A 20 18.62 -21.80 -2.57
C GLY A 20 18.36 -23.31 -2.45
N LEU A 21 17.68 -23.95 -3.45
CA LEU A 21 17.33 -25.37 -3.39
C LEU A 21 18.56 -26.28 -3.30
N LEU A 22 19.60 -26.01 -4.07
CA LEU A 22 20.78 -26.88 -4.14
C LEU A 22 21.59 -26.82 -2.86
N GLU A 23 21.81 -25.63 -2.33
CA GLU A 23 22.48 -25.38 -1.06
C GLU A 23 21.76 -26.09 0.09
N LEU A 24 20.43 -25.94 0.16
CA LEU A 24 19.60 -26.64 1.13
C LEU A 24 19.70 -28.15 0.96
N GLY A 25 19.56 -28.67 -0.27
CA GLY A 25 19.65 -30.10 -0.57
C GLY A 25 20.98 -30.71 -0.15
N HIS A 26 22.11 -30.09 -0.45
CA HIS A 26 23.44 -30.52 -0.02
C HIS A 26 23.59 -30.49 1.50
N ALA A 27 23.12 -29.46 2.16
CA ALA A 27 23.20 -29.30 3.60
C ALA A 27 22.38 -30.37 4.36
N LEU A 28 21.20 -30.73 3.85
CA LEU A 28 20.37 -31.81 4.41
C LEU A 28 21.00 -33.19 4.16
N ALA A 29 21.45 -33.45 2.92
CA ALA A 29 22.11 -34.71 2.57
C ALA A 29 23.39 -34.95 3.36
N ALA A 30 24.22 -33.93 3.61
CA ALA A 30 25.42 -33.99 4.41
C ALA A 30 25.15 -34.40 5.88
N ARG A 31 23.92 -34.16 6.38
CA ARG A 31 23.45 -34.62 7.70
C ARG A 31 22.81 -36.00 7.68
N GLY A 32 22.84 -36.70 6.53
CA GLY A 32 22.23 -38.02 6.39
C GLY A 32 20.70 -38.02 6.28
N ILE A 33 20.08 -36.87 6.00
CA ILE A 33 18.65 -36.77 5.84
C ILE A 33 18.25 -37.32 4.47
N GLU A 34 17.31 -38.29 4.43
CA GLU A 34 16.78 -38.86 3.19
C GLU A 34 15.95 -37.81 2.44
N LEU A 35 16.26 -37.56 1.15
CA LEU A 35 15.56 -36.59 0.32
C LEU A 35 14.51 -37.29 -0.51
N LEU A 36 13.24 -36.87 -0.35
CA LEU A 36 12.11 -37.17 -1.21
C LEU A 36 11.82 -35.94 -2.06
N SER A 37 11.53 -36.12 -3.33
CA SER A 37 11.15 -35.00 -4.20
C SER A 37 10.35 -35.46 -5.39
N THR A 38 9.88 -34.52 -6.21
CA THR A 38 9.05 -34.78 -7.37
C THR A 38 9.36 -33.78 -8.49
N GLY A 39 9.11 -34.19 -9.73
CA GLY A 39 9.18 -33.33 -10.91
C GLY A 39 10.48 -32.56 -11.06
N GLY A 40 10.36 -31.26 -11.35
CA GLY A 40 11.51 -30.39 -11.59
C GLY A 40 12.44 -30.19 -10.41
N SER A 41 11.96 -30.31 -9.16
CA SER A 41 12.81 -30.25 -7.95
C SER A 41 13.68 -31.48 -7.84
N ALA A 42 13.11 -32.68 -8.06
CA ALA A 42 13.86 -33.94 -8.08
C ALA A 42 14.93 -33.95 -9.18
N ALA A 43 14.58 -33.48 -10.39
CA ALA A 43 15.52 -33.37 -11.49
C ALA A 43 16.70 -32.45 -11.18
N ALA A 44 16.45 -31.27 -10.58
CA ALA A 44 17.48 -30.31 -10.22
C ALA A 44 18.42 -30.86 -9.14
N LEU A 45 17.90 -31.48 -8.08
CA LEU A 45 18.69 -32.07 -7.02
C LEU A 45 19.55 -33.26 -7.51
N ARG A 46 19.01 -34.14 -8.37
CA ARG A 46 19.76 -35.24 -8.99
C ARG A 46 20.87 -34.75 -9.91
N ALA A 47 20.60 -33.70 -10.70
CA ALA A 47 21.61 -33.07 -11.56
C ALA A 47 22.79 -32.49 -10.77
N ALA A 48 22.54 -32.09 -9.52
CA ALA A 48 23.58 -31.65 -8.57
C ALA A 48 24.30 -32.83 -7.84
N GLY A 49 24.04 -34.08 -8.25
CA GLY A 49 24.70 -35.27 -7.68
C GLY A 49 24.08 -35.81 -6.40
N LEU A 50 22.91 -35.30 -5.99
CA LEU A 50 22.22 -35.75 -4.79
C LEU A 50 21.39 -37.02 -5.02
N VAL A 51 21.38 -37.91 -4.02
CA VAL A 51 20.50 -39.08 -4.04
C VAL A 51 19.11 -38.66 -3.60
N VAL A 52 18.16 -38.72 -4.54
CA VAL A 52 16.78 -38.30 -4.32
C VAL A 52 15.82 -39.41 -4.70
N LYS A 53 14.96 -39.80 -3.77
CA LYS A 53 13.89 -40.76 -3.98
C LYS A 53 12.68 -40.02 -4.58
N ASP A 54 12.07 -40.60 -5.62
CA ASP A 54 10.87 -40.01 -6.21
C ASP A 54 9.63 -40.27 -5.34
N VAL A 55 8.70 -39.33 -5.32
CA VAL A 55 7.41 -39.51 -4.64
C VAL A 55 6.63 -40.68 -5.26
N ALA A 56 6.72 -40.88 -6.57
CA ALA A 56 6.11 -42.03 -7.25
C ALA A 56 6.61 -43.36 -6.72
N ASP A 57 7.92 -43.48 -6.36
CA ASP A 57 8.48 -44.70 -5.74
C ASP A 57 7.97 -44.91 -4.32
N VAL A 58 7.64 -43.83 -3.60
CA VAL A 58 7.09 -43.88 -2.23
C VAL A 58 5.61 -44.26 -2.24
N THR A 59 4.86 -43.75 -3.19
CA THR A 59 3.42 -43.98 -3.30
C THR A 59 3.10 -45.30 -4.01
N GLY A 60 4.03 -45.82 -4.81
CA GLY A 60 3.76 -46.91 -5.75
C GLY A 60 2.77 -46.52 -6.86
N PHE A 61 2.54 -45.22 -7.06
CA PHE A 61 1.54 -44.71 -7.96
C PHE A 61 2.16 -43.71 -8.96
N PRO A 62 1.92 -43.88 -10.26
CA PRO A 62 2.49 -42.98 -11.26
C PRO A 62 1.88 -41.60 -11.18
N GLU A 63 2.62 -40.59 -11.65
CA GLU A 63 2.08 -39.26 -11.89
C GLU A 63 0.98 -39.33 -12.95
N MET A 64 -0.18 -38.73 -12.67
CA MET A 64 -1.37 -38.76 -13.55
C MET A 64 -1.95 -37.37 -13.70
N MET A 65 -2.80 -37.20 -14.75
CA MET A 65 -3.56 -35.97 -15.00
C MET A 65 -2.63 -34.75 -15.03
N ASP A 66 -1.54 -34.85 -15.78
CA ASP A 66 -0.53 -33.80 -15.95
C ASP A 66 0.06 -33.29 -14.62
N GLY A 67 0.14 -34.19 -13.62
CA GLY A 67 0.69 -33.87 -12.30
C GLY A 67 -0.31 -33.35 -11.28
N ARG A 68 -1.59 -33.20 -11.64
CA ARG A 68 -2.63 -32.70 -10.70
C ARG A 68 -2.84 -33.62 -9.50
N VAL A 69 -2.56 -34.94 -9.62
CA VAL A 69 -2.69 -35.92 -8.54
C VAL A 69 -1.36 -36.62 -8.29
N LYS A 70 -0.39 -35.89 -7.75
CA LYS A 70 0.97 -36.34 -7.57
C LYS A 70 1.31 -36.65 -6.11
N THR A 71 1.01 -35.70 -5.23
CA THR A 71 1.29 -35.77 -3.79
C THR A 71 0.04 -36.02 -2.94
N LEU A 72 -1.14 -36.00 -3.55
CA LEU A 72 -2.42 -36.26 -2.87
C LEU A 72 -2.62 -37.76 -2.67
N HIS A 73 -1.78 -38.36 -1.83
CA HIS A 73 -1.76 -39.82 -1.62
C HIS A 73 -1.62 -40.15 -0.12
N PRO A 74 -2.28 -41.21 0.39
CA PRO A 74 -2.20 -41.61 1.80
C PRO A 74 -0.78 -41.82 2.31
N ALA A 75 0.14 -42.34 1.49
CA ALA A 75 1.54 -42.54 1.89
C ALA A 75 2.26 -41.22 2.18
N VAL A 76 1.94 -40.13 1.45
CA VAL A 76 2.50 -38.80 1.70
C VAL A 76 1.82 -38.15 2.92
N HIS A 77 0.49 -38.07 2.89
CA HIS A 77 -0.26 -37.40 3.94
C HIS A 77 -0.24 -38.16 5.28
N GLY A 78 -0.18 -39.49 5.25
CA GLY A 78 0.05 -40.30 6.45
C GLY A 78 1.40 -40.04 7.08
N GLY A 79 2.48 -39.94 6.27
CA GLY A 79 3.81 -39.58 6.74
C GLY A 79 3.88 -38.18 7.38
N LEU A 80 3.05 -37.22 6.93
CA LEU A 80 2.96 -35.86 7.47
C LEU A 80 2.02 -35.75 8.68
N LEU A 81 0.90 -36.50 8.72
CA LEU A 81 -0.19 -36.30 9.68
C LEU A 81 -0.18 -37.26 10.86
N ALA A 82 0.55 -38.39 10.77
CA ALA A 82 0.56 -39.37 11.84
C ALA A 82 1.16 -38.80 13.15
N LEU A 83 0.43 -38.96 14.25
CA LEU A 83 0.92 -38.66 15.59
C LEU A 83 1.86 -39.81 16.01
N ARG A 84 3.12 -39.50 16.28
CA ARG A 84 4.20 -40.48 16.48
C ARG A 84 4.25 -41.03 17.90
N ASP A 85 3.47 -40.44 18.80
CA ASP A 85 3.23 -40.84 20.16
C ASP A 85 1.89 -41.59 20.35
N ASN A 86 1.17 -41.89 19.24
CA ASN A 86 -0.09 -42.62 19.25
C ASN A 86 0.09 -44.01 18.65
N ASP A 87 -0.03 -45.05 19.47
CA ASP A 87 0.20 -46.44 19.07
C ASP A 87 -0.69 -46.89 17.90
N ALA A 88 -1.92 -46.44 17.82
CA ALA A 88 -2.84 -46.75 16.71
C ALA A 88 -2.34 -46.15 15.39
N HIS A 89 -1.83 -44.90 15.41
CA HIS A 89 -1.23 -44.28 14.24
C HIS A 89 0.03 -44.98 13.81
N VAL A 90 0.92 -45.30 14.75
CA VAL A 90 2.17 -46.04 14.48
C VAL A 90 1.83 -47.40 13.90
N GLY A 91 0.89 -48.15 14.50
CA GLY A 91 0.43 -49.45 13.98
C GLY A 91 -0.13 -49.34 12.56
N ALA A 92 -0.92 -48.33 12.25
CA ALA A 92 -1.44 -48.06 10.89
C ALA A 92 -0.30 -47.77 9.91
N MET A 93 0.69 -46.95 10.28
CA MET A 93 1.86 -46.67 9.45
C MET A 93 2.63 -47.92 9.11
N VAL A 94 2.89 -48.78 10.10
CA VAL A 94 3.57 -50.06 9.89
C VAL A 94 2.78 -50.99 8.96
N THR A 95 1.46 -51.13 9.21
CA THR A 95 0.56 -51.96 8.40
C THR A 95 0.54 -51.57 6.94
N HIS A 96 0.57 -50.27 6.65
CA HIS A 96 0.50 -49.74 5.29
C HIS A 96 1.84 -49.32 4.70
N GLY A 97 2.96 -49.61 5.35
CA GLY A 97 4.32 -49.28 4.89
C GLY A 97 4.58 -47.78 4.75
N ILE A 98 3.84 -46.94 5.51
CA ILE A 98 4.00 -45.49 5.51
C ILE A 98 5.18 -45.11 6.39
N LYS A 99 6.10 -44.34 5.85
CA LYS A 99 7.25 -43.82 6.59
C LYS A 99 7.04 -42.37 6.98
N GLU A 100 7.60 -41.98 8.12
CA GLU A 100 7.56 -40.61 8.61
C GLU A 100 8.18 -39.62 7.62
N ILE A 101 7.64 -38.41 7.56
CA ILE A 101 8.22 -37.24 6.88
C ILE A 101 8.38 -36.16 7.97
N ASP A 102 9.63 -35.78 8.25
CA ASP A 102 9.97 -34.89 9.38
C ASP A 102 10.11 -33.43 8.96
N LEU A 103 10.37 -33.23 7.66
CA LEU A 103 10.53 -31.91 7.06
C LEU A 103 9.78 -31.87 5.73
N LEU A 104 8.97 -30.86 5.56
CA LEU A 104 8.35 -30.50 4.30
C LEU A 104 8.90 -29.14 3.84
N VAL A 105 9.43 -29.07 2.63
CA VAL A 105 9.84 -27.82 1.98
C VAL A 105 9.01 -27.65 0.71
N VAL A 106 8.10 -26.70 0.71
CA VAL A 106 7.17 -26.45 -0.40
C VAL A 106 6.94 -24.95 -0.55
N ASN A 107 7.29 -24.39 -1.69
CA ASN A 107 6.73 -23.12 -2.11
C ASN A 107 5.67 -23.34 -3.19
N LEU A 108 4.67 -22.46 -3.24
CA LEU A 108 3.50 -22.62 -4.10
C LEU A 108 3.80 -22.18 -5.54
N TYR A 109 2.95 -22.59 -6.47
CA TYR A 109 2.98 -22.05 -7.82
C TYR A 109 2.80 -20.54 -7.81
N PRO A 110 3.44 -19.80 -8.76
CA PRO A 110 3.47 -18.33 -8.77
C PRO A 110 2.15 -17.76 -9.34
N PHE A 111 1.03 -18.04 -8.69
CA PHE A 111 -0.31 -17.61 -9.12
C PHE A 111 -0.38 -16.09 -9.22
N GLU A 112 0.07 -15.38 -8.18
CA GLU A 112 0.05 -13.91 -8.12
C GLU A 112 0.86 -13.28 -9.27
N GLU A 113 2.01 -13.87 -9.61
CA GLU A 113 2.83 -13.41 -10.74
C GLU A 113 2.18 -13.72 -12.09
N THR A 114 1.50 -14.85 -12.21
CA THR A 114 0.77 -15.24 -13.43
C THR A 114 -0.36 -14.25 -13.71
N VAL A 115 -1.11 -13.88 -12.69
CA VAL A 115 -2.14 -12.84 -12.78
C VAL A 115 -1.53 -11.48 -13.13
N ALA A 116 -0.44 -11.09 -12.47
CA ALA A 116 0.23 -9.81 -12.69
C ALA A 116 0.81 -9.66 -14.11
N LYS A 117 1.18 -10.77 -14.76
CA LYS A 117 1.61 -10.80 -16.17
C LYS A 117 0.44 -10.68 -17.17
N GLY A 118 -0.80 -10.64 -16.69
CA GLY A 118 -2.00 -10.53 -17.54
C GLY A 118 -2.33 -11.82 -18.30
N ALA A 119 -2.01 -13.00 -17.73
CA ALA A 119 -2.37 -14.27 -18.31
C ALA A 119 -3.89 -14.42 -18.45
N ASP A 120 -4.34 -15.24 -19.42
CA ASP A 120 -5.75 -15.53 -19.62
C ASP A 120 -6.35 -16.33 -18.44
N TYR A 121 -7.67 -16.44 -18.44
CA TYR A 121 -8.41 -17.09 -17.36
C TYR A 121 -7.97 -18.55 -17.14
N ASP A 122 -7.88 -19.32 -18.23
CA ASP A 122 -7.55 -20.75 -18.15
C ASP A 122 -6.12 -20.96 -17.68
N THR A 123 -5.18 -20.14 -18.14
CA THR A 123 -3.79 -20.15 -17.66
C THR A 123 -3.71 -19.82 -16.17
N CYS A 124 -4.49 -18.85 -15.68
CA CYS A 124 -4.56 -18.55 -14.24
C CYS A 124 -5.12 -19.73 -13.45
N ILE A 125 -6.19 -20.38 -13.93
CA ILE A 125 -6.77 -21.58 -13.29
C ILE A 125 -5.75 -22.73 -13.22
N GLU A 126 -4.99 -23.00 -14.27
CA GLU A 126 -3.95 -24.06 -14.27
C GLU A 126 -2.80 -23.76 -13.30
N ASN A 127 -2.57 -22.50 -12.95
CA ASN A 127 -1.56 -22.11 -11.97
C ASN A 127 -2.07 -22.10 -10.52
N ILE A 128 -3.29 -22.58 -10.26
CA ILE A 128 -3.77 -22.77 -8.89
C ILE A 128 -3.19 -24.09 -8.34
N ASP A 129 -2.35 -23.97 -7.32
CA ASP A 129 -1.73 -25.11 -6.65
C ASP A 129 -2.72 -25.77 -5.67
N ILE A 130 -2.96 -27.05 -5.84
CA ILE A 130 -3.82 -27.85 -4.93
C ILE A 130 -2.96 -28.71 -3.99
N GLY A 131 -1.94 -29.37 -4.53
CA GLY A 131 -1.12 -30.32 -3.77
C GLY A 131 -0.22 -29.64 -2.73
N GLY A 132 0.34 -28.50 -3.08
CA GLY A 132 1.19 -27.71 -2.17
C GLY A 132 0.44 -27.27 -0.91
N PRO A 133 -0.67 -26.53 -1.00
CA PRO A 133 -1.47 -26.14 0.16
C PRO A 133 -1.95 -27.32 1.00
N ALA A 134 -2.32 -28.44 0.39
CA ALA A 134 -2.74 -29.65 1.11
C ALA A 134 -1.61 -30.21 1.98
N MET A 135 -0.40 -30.36 1.43
CA MET A 135 0.78 -30.82 2.17
C MET A 135 1.19 -29.84 3.27
N ILE A 136 1.23 -28.53 2.94
CA ILE A 136 1.59 -27.46 3.88
C ILE A 136 0.67 -27.51 5.11
N ARG A 137 -0.65 -27.57 4.89
CA ARG A 137 -1.64 -27.61 5.97
C ARG A 137 -1.54 -28.89 6.80
N ALA A 138 -1.24 -30.04 6.15
CA ALA A 138 -1.01 -31.31 6.85
C ALA A 138 0.20 -31.24 7.77
N ALA A 139 1.35 -30.79 7.27
CA ALA A 139 2.58 -30.63 8.03
C ALA A 139 2.43 -29.61 9.17
N ALA A 140 1.86 -28.44 8.88
CA ALA A 140 1.62 -27.39 9.87
C ALA A 140 0.69 -27.84 11.01
N LYS A 141 -0.36 -28.62 10.70
CA LYS A 141 -1.23 -29.19 11.72
C LYS A 141 -0.47 -30.14 12.66
N ASN A 142 0.51 -30.88 12.13
CA ASN A 142 1.30 -31.85 12.88
C ASN A 142 2.67 -31.28 13.32
N HIS A 143 2.77 -30.00 13.58
CA HIS A 143 4.01 -29.32 13.99
C HIS A 143 4.65 -29.87 15.27
N ALA A 144 3.94 -30.69 16.03
CA ALA A 144 4.54 -31.44 17.13
C ALA A 144 5.71 -32.32 16.65
N PHE A 145 5.67 -32.81 15.42
CA PHE A 145 6.61 -33.77 14.84
C PHE A 145 7.23 -33.32 13.51
N VAL A 146 6.59 -32.37 12.78
CA VAL A 146 6.95 -32.03 11.41
C VAL A 146 7.34 -30.55 11.30
N ASN A 147 8.45 -30.30 10.61
CA ASN A 147 8.85 -28.97 10.18
C ASN A 147 8.19 -28.67 8.82
N VAL A 148 7.71 -27.43 8.62
CA VAL A 148 7.14 -27.00 7.36
C VAL A 148 7.74 -25.68 6.93
N VAL A 149 8.52 -25.67 5.87
CA VAL A 149 9.19 -24.50 5.30
C VAL A 149 8.51 -24.13 3.99
N VAL A 150 8.05 -22.90 3.89
CA VAL A 150 7.27 -22.42 2.74
C VAL A 150 7.93 -21.25 2.01
N ASP A 151 8.93 -20.62 2.62
CA ASP A 151 9.66 -19.48 2.08
C ASP A 151 11.17 -19.74 2.09
N VAL A 152 11.87 -19.21 1.09
CA VAL A 152 13.34 -19.29 0.98
C VAL A 152 14.04 -18.62 2.18
N GLU A 153 13.42 -17.59 2.74
CA GLU A 153 13.91 -16.85 3.91
C GLU A 153 14.08 -17.75 5.16
N ASP A 154 13.36 -18.88 5.23
CA ASP A 154 13.44 -19.83 6.35
C ASP A 154 14.48 -20.96 6.14
N TYR A 155 15.17 -21.02 4.99
CA TYR A 155 16.17 -22.06 4.74
C TYR A 155 17.38 -21.95 5.69
N GLN A 156 17.95 -20.76 5.83
CA GLN A 156 19.08 -20.56 6.73
C GLN A 156 18.69 -20.75 8.20
N PRO A 157 17.57 -20.17 8.70
CA PRO A 157 17.07 -20.47 10.04
C PRO A 157 16.87 -21.96 10.33
N LEU A 158 16.38 -22.74 9.35
CA LEU A 158 16.27 -24.20 9.50
C LEU A 158 17.65 -24.86 9.65
N LEU A 159 18.62 -24.47 8.82
CA LEU A 159 19.97 -25.04 8.86
C LEU A 159 20.71 -24.69 10.16
N ASP A 160 20.51 -23.52 10.70
CA ASP A 160 21.03 -23.06 11.98
C ASP A 160 20.42 -23.87 13.13
N GLU A 161 19.08 -24.01 13.14
CA GLU A 161 18.36 -24.82 14.14
C GLU A 161 18.85 -26.30 14.16
N LEU A 162 19.03 -26.88 12.95
CA LEU A 162 19.58 -28.25 12.82
C LEU A 162 21.03 -28.36 13.29
N ALA A 163 21.83 -27.31 13.14
CA ALA A 163 23.20 -27.28 13.61
C ALA A 163 23.27 -27.16 15.15
N ASP A 164 22.44 -26.29 15.72
CA ASP A 164 22.40 -26.02 17.16
C ASP A 164 21.85 -27.20 17.98
N HIS A 165 21.08 -28.10 17.34
CA HIS A 165 20.40 -29.22 17.99
C HIS A 165 20.76 -30.59 17.43
N ASP A 166 21.96 -30.77 16.85
CA ASP A 166 22.48 -32.04 16.36
C ASP A 166 21.50 -32.78 15.41
N GLY A 167 20.98 -32.05 14.43
CA GLY A 167 20.04 -32.57 13.42
C GLY A 167 18.57 -32.65 13.87
N ALA A 168 18.26 -32.09 15.04
CA ALA A 168 16.89 -31.95 15.54
C ALA A 168 16.39 -30.51 15.48
N THR A 169 15.09 -30.32 15.71
CA THR A 169 14.47 -28.98 15.82
C THR A 169 13.65 -28.88 17.11
N SER A 170 13.59 -27.68 17.68
CA SER A 170 12.78 -27.40 18.86
C SER A 170 11.30 -27.27 18.52
N LEU A 171 10.42 -27.53 19.49
CA LEU A 171 8.97 -27.31 19.31
C LEU A 171 8.63 -25.84 19.00
N ALA A 172 9.34 -24.90 19.64
CA ALA A 172 9.13 -23.49 19.41
C ALA A 172 9.42 -23.09 17.95
N PHE A 173 10.48 -23.64 17.37
CA PHE A 173 10.81 -23.43 15.97
C PHE A 173 9.73 -24.01 15.05
N ARG A 174 9.28 -25.24 15.28
CA ARG A 174 8.22 -25.87 14.49
C ARG A 174 6.89 -25.13 14.60
N GLN A 175 6.54 -24.61 15.79
CA GLN A 175 5.34 -23.77 15.98
C GLN A 175 5.41 -22.47 15.18
N ARG A 176 6.58 -21.83 15.14
CA ARG A 176 6.80 -20.63 14.31
C ARG A 176 6.62 -20.96 12.83
N LEU A 177 7.24 -22.01 12.34
CA LEU A 177 7.09 -22.43 10.93
C LEU A 177 5.63 -22.79 10.59
N ALA A 178 4.91 -23.45 11.49
CA ALA A 178 3.50 -23.77 11.29
C ALA A 178 2.62 -22.51 11.18
N GLN A 179 2.90 -21.49 11.99
CA GLN A 179 2.20 -20.20 11.88
C GLN A 179 2.47 -19.54 10.52
N ILE A 180 3.73 -19.50 10.06
CA ILE A 180 4.13 -18.96 8.75
C ILE A 180 3.43 -19.74 7.63
N ALA A 181 3.40 -21.06 7.71
CA ALA A 181 2.77 -21.95 6.73
C ALA A 181 1.25 -21.69 6.58
N TYR A 182 0.52 -21.54 7.70
CA TYR A 182 -0.89 -21.18 7.65
C TYR A 182 -1.11 -19.77 7.13
N ALA A 183 -0.26 -18.82 7.46
CA ALA A 183 -0.33 -17.46 6.92
C ALA A 183 -0.10 -17.47 5.40
N ARG A 184 0.87 -18.24 4.90
CA ARG A 184 1.17 -18.37 3.45
C ARG A 184 -0.01 -18.98 2.67
N THR A 185 -0.61 -20.07 3.18
CA THR A 185 -1.77 -20.67 2.51
C THR A 185 -3.00 -19.74 2.56
N GLY A 186 -3.20 -19.03 3.69
CA GLY A 186 -4.27 -18.04 3.79
C GLY A 186 -4.10 -16.86 2.83
N ALA A 187 -2.86 -16.37 2.65
CA ALA A 187 -2.54 -15.32 1.68
C ALA A 187 -2.75 -15.79 0.24
N TYR A 188 -2.35 -17.03 -0.07
CA TYR A 188 -2.56 -17.65 -1.36
C TYR A 188 -4.05 -17.75 -1.73
N ASP A 189 -4.86 -18.29 -0.81
CA ASP A 189 -6.32 -18.38 -0.99
C ASP A 189 -6.97 -17.00 -1.11
N ALA A 190 -6.45 -15.99 -0.41
CA ALA A 190 -6.90 -14.60 -0.54
C ALA A 190 -6.65 -14.06 -1.96
N ALA A 191 -5.46 -14.31 -2.52
CA ALA A 191 -5.12 -13.89 -3.88
C ALA A 191 -6.03 -14.57 -4.91
N VAL A 192 -6.19 -15.90 -4.82
CA VAL A 192 -7.07 -16.68 -5.72
C VAL A 192 -8.52 -16.20 -5.64
N SER A 193 -9.07 -16.07 -4.42
CA SER A 193 -10.49 -15.68 -4.24
C SER A 193 -10.75 -14.24 -4.69
N THR A 194 -9.80 -13.32 -4.49
CA THR A 194 -9.90 -11.94 -4.94
C THR A 194 -9.87 -11.84 -6.46
N TRP A 195 -8.95 -12.56 -7.10
CA TRP A 195 -8.87 -12.64 -8.56
C TRP A 195 -10.14 -13.24 -9.16
N MET A 196 -10.66 -14.35 -8.60
CA MET A 196 -11.90 -14.97 -9.07
C MET A 196 -13.10 -14.03 -8.96
N ALA A 197 -13.23 -13.31 -7.84
CA ALA A 197 -14.32 -12.34 -7.66
C ALA A 197 -14.27 -11.25 -8.75
N ALA A 198 -13.07 -10.72 -9.04
CA ALA A 198 -12.87 -9.74 -10.09
C ALA A 198 -13.20 -10.31 -11.49
N ALA A 199 -12.76 -11.55 -11.79
CA ALA A 199 -13.00 -12.21 -13.06
C ALA A 199 -14.50 -12.43 -13.38
N ILE A 200 -15.33 -12.60 -12.35
CA ILE A 200 -16.80 -12.75 -12.49
C ILE A 200 -17.57 -11.45 -12.25
N GLY A 201 -16.87 -10.32 -12.03
CA GLY A 201 -17.49 -9.00 -11.78
C GLY A 201 -18.16 -8.84 -10.40
N GLU A 202 -17.79 -9.66 -9.40
CA GLU A 202 -18.34 -9.58 -8.04
C GLU A 202 -17.54 -8.56 -7.21
N ALA A 203 -18.02 -7.33 -7.13
CA ALA A 203 -17.34 -6.24 -6.43
C ALA A 203 -17.31 -6.45 -4.91
N PHE A 204 -18.40 -7.00 -4.32
CA PHE A 204 -18.56 -7.21 -2.87
C PHE A 204 -18.92 -8.66 -2.54
N PRO A 205 -17.95 -9.60 -2.63
CA PRO A 205 -18.19 -11.01 -2.40
C PRO A 205 -18.63 -11.28 -0.96
N ARG A 206 -19.40 -12.36 -0.77
CA ARG A 206 -19.93 -12.76 0.55
C ARG A 206 -18.86 -12.87 1.64
N ARG A 207 -17.63 -13.21 1.27
CA ARG A 207 -16.45 -13.22 2.16
C ARG A 207 -15.31 -12.55 1.43
N ARG A 208 -14.68 -11.59 2.08
CA ARG A 208 -13.50 -10.91 1.55
C ARG A 208 -12.31 -11.19 2.47
N VAL A 209 -11.20 -11.56 1.87
CA VAL A 209 -9.94 -11.84 2.56
C VAL A 209 -8.90 -10.87 2.02
N THR A 210 -8.06 -10.35 2.91
CA THR A 210 -6.88 -9.56 2.55
C THR A 210 -5.66 -10.18 3.18
N ALA A 211 -4.54 -10.10 2.49
CA ALA A 211 -3.25 -10.54 2.99
C ALA A 211 -2.19 -9.49 2.74
N GLY A 212 -1.17 -9.45 3.58
CA GLY A 212 -0.03 -8.58 3.42
C GLY A 212 1.24 -9.25 3.95
N ARG A 213 2.36 -9.01 3.26
CA ARG A 213 3.70 -9.42 3.71
C ARG A 213 4.29 -8.32 4.58
N LEU A 214 4.87 -8.67 5.72
CA LEU A 214 5.59 -7.74 6.59
C LEU A 214 6.76 -7.11 5.82
N ALA A 215 6.70 -5.80 5.62
CA ALA A 215 7.79 -5.04 5.01
C ALA A 215 8.72 -4.46 6.07
N GLN A 216 8.17 -3.98 7.18
CA GLN A 216 8.95 -3.36 8.24
C GLN A 216 8.21 -3.42 9.58
N GLY A 217 8.91 -3.84 10.66
CA GLY A 217 8.48 -3.55 12.03
C GLY A 217 8.74 -2.08 12.34
N LEU A 218 7.73 -1.36 12.80
CA LEU A 218 7.85 0.06 13.12
C LEU A 218 8.17 0.25 14.58
N ARG A 219 8.93 1.29 14.91
CA ARG A 219 9.35 1.57 16.29
C ARG A 219 8.15 1.76 17.23
N TYR A 220 7.08 2.40 16.74
CA TYR A 220 5.78 2.56 17.39
C TYR A 220 4.73 3.02 16.34
N GLY A 221 3.46 3.05 16.73
CA GLY A 221 2.36 3.53 15.90
C GLY A 221 2.26 5.06 15.85
N GLU A 222 1.05 5.61 15.80
CA GLU A 222 0.85 7.06 15.91
C GLU A 222 1.42 7.61 17.22
N ASN A 223 1.34 6.82 18.29
CA ASN A 223 1.80 7.19 19.62
C ASN A 223 2.85 6.18 20.13
N PRO A 224 3.79 6.62 21.01
CA PRO A 224 4.91 5.79 21.47
C PRO A 224 4.54 4.51 22.21
N HIS A 225 3.35 4.41 22.77
CA HIS A 225 2.87 3.22 23.49
C HIS A 225 2.23 2.17 22.60
N GLN A 226 2.05 2.45 21.29
CA GLN A 226 1.40 1.56 20.34
C GLN A 226 2.44 0.77 19.56
N GLY A 227 2.32 -0.57 19.55
CA GLY A 227 3.07 -1.41 18.61
C GLY A 227 2.57 -1.21 17.18
N ALA A 228 3.46 -1.26 16.19
CA ALA A 228 3.10 -1.08 14.79
C ALA A 228 4.02 -1.84 13.83
N ALA A 229 3.49 -2.13 12.66
CA ALA A 229 4.21 -2.73 11.56
C ALA A 229 3.63 -2.24 10.22
N PHE A 230 4.45 -2.24 9.19
CA PHE A 230 4.05 -1.96 7.82
C PHE A 230 4.00 -3.25 7.01
N TYR A 231 2.84 -3.52 6.42
CA TYR A 231 2.61 -4.63 5.52
C TYR A 231 2.35 -4.13 4.11
N VAL A 232 2.84 -4.88 3.11
CA VAL A 232 2.61 -4.62 1.69
C VAL A 232 1.77 -5.75 1.10
N ASP A 233 0.85 -5.41 0.20
CA ASP A 233 -0.10 -6.35 -0.41
C ASP A 233 0.38 -6.92 -1.76
N GLY A 234 1.60 -6.54 -2.20
CA GLY A 234 2.17 -6.98 -3.47
C GLY A 234 1.67 -6.18 -4.69
N ASN A 235 0.84 -5.17 -4.51
CA ASN A 235 0.44 -4.29 -5.59
C ASN A 235 1.63 -3.48 -6.11
N SER A 236 1.80 -3.43 -7.43
CA SER A 236 2.90 -2.70 -8.10
C SER A 236 2.59 -1.22 -8.35
N ARG A 237 1.43 -0.72 -7.90
CA ARG A 237 1.05 0.69 -8.05
C ARG A 237 2.12 1.60 -7.45
N PRO A 238 2.59 2.65 -8.16
CA PRO A 238 3.48 3.64 -7.58
C PRO A 238 2.89 4.27 -6.31
N GLY A 239 3.68 4.32 -5.24
CA GLY A 239 3.27 4.84 -3.94
C GLY A 239 4.35 4.66 -2.89
N VAL A 240 4.04 4.99 -1.64
CA VAL A 240 4.99 4.85 -0.52
C VAL A 240 5.43 3.39 -0.33
N ALA A 241 4.56 2.42 -0.61
CA ALA A 241 4.84 0.99 -0.47
C ALA A 241 5.83 0.45 -1.53
N SER A 242 5.86 1.04 -2.72
CA SER A 242 6.76 0.68 -3.82
C SER A 242 7.97 1.60 -3.93
N ALA A 243 8.05 2.64 -3.09
CA ALA A 243 9.14 3.61 -3.12
C ALA A 243 10.46 3.02 -2.59
N LYS A 244 11.56 3.38 -3.22
CA LYS A 244 12.91 3.09 -2.72
C LYS A 244 13.39 4.24 -1.85
N GLN A 245 13.67 3.99 -0.58
CA GLN A 245 14.33 4.96 0.28
C GLN A 245 15.82 5.02 -0.04
N LEU A 246 16.31 6.20 -0.46
CA LEU A 246 17.71 6.42 -0.81
C LEU A 246 18.56 6.85 0.38
N GLN A 247 17.96 7.55 1.35
CA GLN A 247 18.65 8.03 2.54
C GLN A 247 17.71 8.29 3.71
N GLY A 248 18.28 8.59 4.87
CA GLY A 248 17.60 8.97 6.10
C GLY A 248 17.34 7.79 7.02
N LYS A 249 16.71 8.06 8.16
CA LYS A 249 16.29 7.06 9.14
C LYS A 249 15.10 6.26 8.59
N GLU A 250 14.81 5.13 9.21
CA GLU A 250 13.58 4.38 8.95
C GLU A 250 12.33 5.28 9.02
N LEU A 251 11.35 4.97 8.18
CA LEU A 251 10.06 5.64 8.21
C LEU A 251 9.31 5.27 9.50
N SER A 252 8.67 6.25 10.12
CA SER A 252 7.70 6.01 11.18
C SER A 252 6.31 5.75 10.59
N TYR A 253 5.38 5.25 11.43
CA TYR A 253 3.97 5.14 11.08
C TYR A 253 3.41 6.44 10.48
N ASN A 254 3.64 7.58 11.19
CA ASN A 254 3.17 8.89 10.74
C ASN A 254 3.85 9.34 9.43
N ASN A 255 5.15 9.04 9.25
CA ASN A 255 5.82 9.34 7.98
C ASN A 255 5.17 8.58 6.81
N ILE A 256 4.87 7.29 6.97
CA ILE A 256 4.23 6.48 5.92
C ILE A 256 2.84 7.04 5.58
N ASN A 257 2.01 7.28 6.60
CA ASN A 257 0.65 7.83 6.43
C ASN A 257 0.65 9.21 5.73
N ASP A 258 1.51 10.11 6.17
CA ASP A 258 1.55 11.47 5.62
C ASP A 258 2.20 11.49 4.23
N THR A 259 3.18 10.61 3.98
CA THR A 259 3.81 10.47 2.66
C THR A 259 2.84 9.91 1.63
N ASP A 260 2.01 8.94 2.01
CA ASP A 260 0.95 8.41 1.16
C ASP A 260 -0.03 9.51 0.75
N ALA A 261 -0.51 10.29 1.73
CA ALA A 261 -1.39 11.43 1.47
C ALA A 261 -0.75 12.48 0.54
N ALA A 262 0.54 12.76 0.72
CA ALA A 262 1.27 13.70 -0.11
C ALA A 262 1.43 13.22 -1.55
N PHE A 263 1.78 11.94 -1.70
CA PHE A 263 2.00 11.35 -3.00
C PHE A 263 0.70 11.18 -3.80
N GLU A 264 -0.39 10.76 -3.16
CA GLU A 264 -1.71 10.69 -3.78
C GLU A 264 -2.17 12.06 -4.28
N LEU A 265 -2.00 13.11 -3.48
CA LEU A 265 -2.37 14.47 -3.87
C LEU A 265 -1.51 14.99 -5.04
N VAL A 266 -0.18 14.86 -4.98
CA VAL A 266 0.68 15.38 -6.06
C VAL A 266 0.46 14.63 -7.37
N SER A 267 0.02 13.37 -7.31
CA SER A 267 -0.29 12.54 -8.49
C SER A 267 -1.51 13.04 -9.29
N GLU A 268 -2.37 13.90 -8.71
CA GLU A 268 -3.45 14.59 -9.45
C GLU A 268 -2.92 15.57 -10.52
N PHE A 269 -1.66 15.92 -10.46
CA PHE A 269 -1.03 16.90 -11.37
C PHE A 269 -0.07 16.18 -12.32
N ALA A 270 -0.56 15.90 -13.53
CA ALA A 270 0.26 15.21 -14.53
C ALA A 270 1.55 16.00 -14.83
N PRO A 271 2.71 15.32 -14.98
CA PRO A 271 3.97 15.99 -15.32
C PRO A 271 3.92 16.81 -16.60
N ALA A 272 3.08 16.41 -17.56
CA ALA A 272 2.88 17.12 -18.81
C ALA A 272 2.26 18.53 -18.60
N ASP A 273 1.46 18.70 -17.55
CA ASP A 273 0.78 19.97 -17.24
C ASP A 273 1.68 20.97 -16.49
N GLY A 274 2.93 20.62 -16.22
CA GLY A 274 3.91 21.44 -15.54
C GLY A 274 4.37 20.88 -14.18
N PRO A 275 5.40 21.52 -13.58
CA PRO A 275 5.87 21.17 -12.25
C PRO A 275 4.79 21.42 -11.18
N ALA A 276 4.68 20.50 -10.21
CA ALA A 276 3.78 20.64 -9.06
C ALA A 276 4.45 20.13 -7.78
N CYS A 277 4.07 20.76 -6.67
CA CYS A 277 4.51 20.41 -5.31
C CYS A 277 3.30 20.37 -4.38
N ALA A 278 3.26 19.37 -3.51
CA ALA A 278 2.34 19.27 -2.38
C ALA A 278 3.14 19.15 -1.09
N ILE A 279 2.78 19.96 -0.09
CA ILE A 279 3.35 19.94 1.27
C ILE A 279 2.26 19.48 2.21
N ILE A 280 2.50 18.36 2.91
CA ILE A 280 1.51 17.71 3.78
C ILE A 280 2.01 17.68 5.22
N LYS A 281 1.10 17.87 6.15
CA LYS A 281 1.30 17.58 7.57
C LYS A 281 0.01 17.02 8.17
N HIS A 282 0.13 15.91 8.92
CA HIS A 282 -1.02 15.21 9.51
C HIS A 282 -2.10 14.86 8.48
N ALA A 283 -1.63 14.34 7.34
CA ALA A 283 -2.44 13.92 6.19
C ALA A 283 -3.34 15.02 5.59
N ASN A 284 -3.03 16.31 5.82
CA ASN A 284 -3.69 17.44 5.18
C ASN A 284 -2.67 18.37 4.51
N PRO A 285 -3.02 19.03 3.40
CA PRO A 285 -2.10 19.96 2.75
C PRO A 285 -1.91 21.25 3.58
N CYS A 286 -0.63 21.59 3.80
CA CYS A 286 -0.23 22.92 4.19
C CYS A 286 -0.25 23.86 3.00
N GLY A 287 0.12 23.35 1.82
CA GLY A 287 0.07 24.06 0.58
C GLY A 287 0.32 23.17 -0.63
N VAL A 288 -0.25 23.55 -1.76
CA VAL A 288 -0.11 22.87 -3.06
C VAL A 288 0.02 23.94 -4.13
N ALA A 289 0.97 23.77 -5.04
CA ALA A 289 1.11 24.71 -6.14
C ALA A 289 1.67 24.08 -7.42
N ARG A 290 1.33 24.66 -8.53
CA ARG A 290 2.06 24.55 -9.80
C ARG A 290 3.05 25.70 -9.92
N GLY A 291 4.11 25.49 -10.71
CA GLY A 291 5.11 26.50 -10.96
C GLY A 291 5.74 26.39 -12.35
N ALA A 292 6.53 27.38 -12.71
CA ALA A 292 7.33 27.34 -13.95
C ALA A 292 8.47 26.31 -13.81
N THR A 293 9.00 26.13 -12.58
CA THR A 293 10.00 25.14 -12.18
C THR A 293 9.52 24.42 -10.92
N LEU A 294 10.16 23.30 -10.54
CA LEU A 294 9.88 22.66 -9.25
C LEU A 294 10.18 23.56 -8.06
N LYS A 295 11.29 24.34 -8.14
CA LYS A 295 11.64 25.35 -7.15
C LYS A 295 10.52 26.38 -6.96
N ASP A 296 9.96 26.91 -8.06
CA ASP A 296 8.83 27.85 -8.01
C ASP A 296 7.57 27.18 -7.43
N ALA A 297 7.24 25.96 -7.87
CA ALA A 297 6.12 25.20 -7.32
C ALA A 297 6.26 24.97 -5.80
N TYR A 298 7.46 24.60 -5.34
CA TYR A 298 7.74 24.44 -3.91
C TYR A 298 7.59 25.75 -3.14
N ALA A 299 8.20 26.84 -3.62
CA ALA A 299 8.14 28.14 -2.94
C ALA A 299 6.69 28.65 -2.79
N ARG A 300 5.89 28.53 -3.85
CA ARG A 300 4.48 28.93 -3.85
C ARG A 300 3.62 28.03 -2.96
N ALA A 301 3.88 26.72 -2.93
CA ALA A 301 3.20 25.81 -2.00
C ALA A 301 3.57 26.13 -0.54
N PHE A 302 4.82 26.44 -0.29
CA PHE A 302 5.33 26.80 1.05
C PHE A 302 4.73 28.11 1.56
N ASP A 303 4.52 29.09 0.68
CA ASP A 303 3.92 30.40 1.00
C ASP A 303 2.44 30.33 1.40
N CYS A 304 1.76 29.21 1.21
CA CYS A 304 0.39 29.03 1.70
C CYS A 304 0.32 28.95 3.24
N ASP A 305 1.22 28.20 3.87
CA ASP A 305 1.29 28.04 5.33
C ASP A 305 2.69 27.61 5.77
N ARG A 306 3.63 28.54 5.83
CA ARG A 306 5.03 28.29 6.22
C ARG A 306 5.16 27.70 7.62
N THR A 307 4.28 28.10 8.53
CA THR A 307 4.29 27.64 9.93
C THR A 307 3.98 26.14 10.02
N SER A 308 2.94 25.69 9.33
CA SER A 308 2.55 24.28 9.34
C SER A 308 3.49 23.41 8.51
N ALA A 309 4.14 23.94 7.47
CA ALA A 309 5.04 23.21 6.60
C ALA A 309 6.32 22.71 7.30
N PHE A 310 6.72 23.34 8.40
CA PHE A 310 7.87 22.90 9.21
C PHE A 310 7.67 21.48 9.74
N GLY A 311 8.59 20.57 9.40
CA GLY A 311 8.50 19.14 9.74
C GLY A 311 7.46 18.37 8.92
N GLY A 312 7.01 18.93 7.82
CA GLY A 312 6.07 18.28 6.90
C GLY A 312 6.73 17.33 5.91
N ILE A 313 5.89 16.78 5.03
CA ILE A 313 6.24 15.90 3.93
C ILE A 313 6.11 16.67 2.62
N ILE A 314 7.07 16.56 1.73
CA ILE A 314 7.06 17.21 0.43
C ILE A 314 6.97 16.16 -0.66
N ALA A 315 5.96 16.26 -1.52
CA ALA A 315 5.80 15.43 -2.70
C ALA A 315 5.91 16.26 -3.98
N LEU A 316 6.62 15.74 -4.95
CA LEU A 316 6.89 16.39 -6.24
C LEU A 316 6.41 15.48 -7.38
N ASN A 317 5.87 16.09 -8.45
CA ASN A 317 5.37 15.33 -9.60
C ASN A 317 6.43 15.07 -10.69
N ARG A 318 7.66 15.55 -10.50
CA ARG A 318 8.81 15.38 -11.41
C ARG A 318 10.06 15.02 -10.63
N THR A 319 11.13 14.64 -11.36
CA THR A 319 12.46 14.42 -10.79
C THR A 319 12.94 15.65 -10.03
N LEU A 320 13.26 15.47 -8.74
CA LEU A 320 13.82 16.51 -7.88
C LEU A 320 15.17 16.95 -8.43
N ASP A 321 15.32 18.25 -8.68
CA ASP A 321 16.56 18.90 -9.10
C ASP A 321 17.30 19.56 -7.94
N ALA A 322 18.60 19.89 -8.18
CA ALA A 322 19.45 20.51 -7.18
C ALA A 322 18.89 21.86 -6.67
N ALA A 323 18.35 22.70 -7.56
CA ALA A 323 17.83 24.02 -7.19
C ALA A 323 16.63 23.94 -6.24
N THR A 324 15.76 22.95 -6.44
CA THR A 324 14.63 22.67 -5.55
C THR A 324 15.10 22.06 -4.23
N ALA A 325 16.08 21.16 -4.28
CA ALA A 325 16.67 20.55 -3.09
C ALA A 325 17.34 21.59 -2.17
N GLU A 326 18.01 22.61 -2.72
CA GLU A 326 18.60 23.73 -1.96
C GLU A 326 17.53 24.48 -1.15
N GLU A 327 16.39 24.79 -1.76
CA GLU A 327 15.29 25.48 -1.07
C GLU A 327 14.67 24.60 0.04
N ILE A 328 14.38 23.33 -0.28
CA ILE A 328 13.82 22.38 0.70
C ILE A 328 14.77 22.20 1.89
N ALA A 329 16.09 22.20 1.65
CA ALA A 329 17.10 22.03 2.70
C ALA A 329 17.17 23.18 3.69
N GLN A 330 16.55 24.34 3.43
CA GLN A 330 16.56 25.50 4.32
C GLN A 330 15.69 25.28 5.55
N ILE A 331 14.66 24.41 5.47
CA ILE A 331 13.79 24.11 6.61
C ILE A 331 13.92 22.65 7.04
N PHE A 332 13.44 22.36 8.25
CA PHE A 332 13.30 20.98 8.69
C PHE A 332 12.17 20.29 7.94
N THR A 333 12.51 19.22 7.21
CA THR A 333 11.60 18.38 6.43
C THR A 333 11.80 16.93 6.83
N GLU A 334 10.71 16.20 7.07
CA GLU A 334 10.75 14.79 7.47
C GLU A 334 11.02 13.86 6.29
N VAL A 335 10.25 14.03 5.20
CA VAL A 335 10.31 13.17 4.00
C VAL A 335 10.16 14.02 2.74
N VAL A 336 10.91 13.66 1.71
CA VAL A 336 10.69 14.10 0.33
C VAL A 336 10.43 12.87 -0.53
N ILE A 337 9.35 12.89 -1.32
CA ILE A 337 8.99 11.81 -2.25
C ILE A 337 8.84 12.37 -3.67
N ALA A 338 9.45 11.71 -4.64
CA ALA A 338 9.44 12.11 -6.04
C ALA A 338 9.64 10.90 -6.97
N PRO A 339 9.30 10.99 -8.27
CA PRO A 339 9.59 9.93 -9.25
C PRO A 339 11.07 9.79 -9.59
N GLY A 340 11.92 10.70 -9.13
CA GLY A 340 13.37 10.67 -9.32
C GLY A 340 14.06 11.77 -8.50
N ALA A 341 15.39 11.72 -8.43
CA ALA A 341 16.23 12.78 -7.91
C ALA A 341 17.55 12.79 -8.69
N ASP A 342 17.99 13.96 -9.16
CA ASP A 342 19.28 14.10 -9.81
C ASP A 342 20.45 13.98 -8.79
N GLN A 343 21.67 13.88 -9.29
CA GLN A 343 22.83 13.71 -8.42
C GLN A 343 23.06 14.94 -7.53
N GLY A 344 22.86 16.16 -8.06
CA GLY A 344 23.00 17.40 -7.29
C GLY A 344 22.03 17.45 -6.11
N ALA A 345 20.77 17.09 -6.31
CA ALA A 345 19.77 16.98 -5.24
C ALA A 345 20.16 15.97 -4.16
N ARG A 346 20.69 14.81 -4.57
CA ARG A 346 21.16 13.78 -3.64
C ARG A 346 22.35 14.27 -2.81
N ASP A 347 23.30 14.96 -3.44
CA ASP A 347 24.49 15.49 -2.77
C ASP A 347 24.11 16.57 -1.73
N ILE A 348 23.14 17.43 -2.06
CA ILE A 348 22.61 18.44 -1.13
C ILE A 348 21.94 17.76 0.07
N PHE A 349 21.08 16.76 -0.18
CA PHE A 349 20.37 16.07 0.89
C PHE A 349 21.29 15.18 1.73
N ALA A 350 22.40 14.69 1.21
CA ALA A 350 23.38 13.89 1.96
C ALA A 350 23.87 14.60 3.24
N ALA A 351 23.89 15.94 3.25
CA ALA A 351 24.19 16.74 4.44
C ALA A 351 23.07 16.72 5.49
N LYS A 352 21.83 16.32 5.13
CA LYS A 352 20.64 16.30 5.99
C LYS A 352 20.32 14.87 6.44
N LYS A 353 21.14 14.28 7.29
CA LYS A 353 21.09 12.86 7.71
C LYS A 353 19.72 12.35 8.19
N ASN A 354 18.84 13.22 8.67
CA ASN A 354 17.51 12.85 9.17
C ASN A 354 16.41 12.95 8.11
N LEU A 355 16.63 13.67 6.99
CA LEU A 355 15.69 13.78 5.89
C LEU A 355 15.65 12.45 5.14
N ARG A 356 14.45 11.94 4.91
CA ARG A 356 14.22 10.72 4.13
C ARG A 356 13.90 11.10 2.71
N LEU A 357 14.64 10.52 1.77
CA LEU A 357 14.40 10.69 0.33
C LEU A 357 13.85 9.39 -0.24
N LEU A 358 12.62 9.45 -0.74
CA LEU A 358 11.91 8.33 -1.36
C LEU A 358 11.77 8.55 -2.86
N ILE A 359 12.09 7.52 -3.63
CA ILE A 359 11.95 7.53 -5.09
C ILE A 359 10.95 6.45 -5.50
N THR A 360 9.91 6.87 -6.21
CA THR A 360 8.88 5.99 -6.75
C THR A 360 9.20 5.59 -8.20
N PRO A 361 8.67 4.47 -8.71
CA PRO A 361 8.86 4.07 -10.12
C PRO A 361 8.13 4.97 -11.12
N GLY A 362 7.39 5.97 -10.66
CA GLY A 362 6.58 6.91 -11.42
C GLY A 362 5.54 7.57 -10.53
N LEU A 363 4.57 8.28 -11.10
CA LEU A 363 3.40 8.76 -10.40
C LEU A 363 2.28 7.73 -10.43
N ALA A 364 1.45 7.74 -9.40
CA ALA A 364 0.22 6.95 -9.40
C ALA A 364 -0.79 7.51 -10.42
N ASN A 365 -1.61 6.63 -10.99
CA ASN A 365 -2.77 7.06 -11.77
C ASN A 365 -3.92 7.39 -10.79
N PRO A 366 -4.35 8.66 -10.67
CA PRO A 366 -5.43 9.02 -9.74
C PRO A 366 -6.79 8.47 -10.16
N ALA A 367 -6.99 8.14 -11.45
CA ALA A 367 -8.22 7.56 -12.00
C ALA A 367 -8.28 6.03 -11.85
N GLU A 368 -7.23 5.39 -11.37
CA GLU A 368 -7.18 3.93 -11.21
C GLU A 368 -8.20 3.46 -10.17
N ALA A 369 -8.98 2.45 -10.55
CA ALA A 369 -9.93 1.81 -9.65
C ALA A 369 -9.17 1.02 -8.56
N ALA A 370 -9.54 1.24 -7.32
CA ALA A 370 -9.00 0.53 -6.16
C ALA A 370 -10.05 0.49 -5.05
N LEU A 371 -9.80 -0.32 -4.03
CA LEU A 371 -10.62 -0.34 -2.82
C LEU A 371 -9.90 0.37 -1.67
N THR A 372 -10.68 1.05 -0.84
CA THR A 372 -10.21 1.60 0.43
C THR A 372 -10.89 0.91 1.60
N TRP A 373 -10.16 0.79 2.70
CA TRP A 373 -10.56 0.03 3.88
C TRP A 373 -10.51 0.93 5.11
N ARG A 374 -11.52 0.79 5.96
CA ARG A 374 -11.54 1.47 7.27
C ARG A 374 -11.97 0.49 8.34
N GLN A 375 -11.12 0.27 9.31
CA GLN A 375 -11.48 -0.56 10.46
C GLN A 375 -12.53 0.16 11.32
N VAL A 376 -13.52 -0.60 11.76
CA VAL A 376 -14.52 -0.19 12.75
C VAL A 376 -14.61 -1.27 13.83
N SER A 377 -15.23 -0.96 14.97
CA SER A 377 -15.39 -1.96 16.04
C SER A 377 -16.20 -3.16 15.52
N GLY A 378 -15.59 -4.35 15.56
CA GLY A 378 -16.20 -5.59 15.11
C GLY A 378 -16.23 -5.82 13.59
N GLY A 379 -15.59 -4.97 12.78
CA GLY A 379 -15.59 -5.13 11.33
C GLY A 379 -14.74 -4.11 10.59
N TYR A 380 -15.00 -3.98 9.30
CA TYR A 380 -14.36 -2.97 8.43
C TYR A 380 -15.33 -2.53 7.33
N LEU A 381 -15.23 -1.27 6.97
CA LEU A 381 -15.90 -0.71 5.80
C LEU A 381 -15.00 -0.86 4.59
N VAL A 382 -15.59 -1.20 3.45
CA VAL A 382 -14.91 -1.26 2.16
C VAL A 382 -15.70 -0.40 1.18
N GLN A 383 -15.01 0.43 0.43
CA GLN A 383 -15.60 1.23 -0.64
C GLN A 383 -14.61 1.37 -1.80
N ASP A 384 -15.12 1.78 -2.94
CA ASP A 384 -14.26 2.19 -4.04
C ASP A 384 -13.45 3.43 -3.62
N LYS A 385 -12.20 3.50 -4.09
CA LYS A 385 -11.39 4.71 -3.98
C LYS A 385 -12.12 5.85 -4.71
N ASP A 386 -12.09 7.03 -4.11
CA ASP A 386 -12.55 8.25 -4.79
C ASP A 386 -11.60 8.58 -5.94
N ASN A 387 -11.88 8.04 -7.11
CA ASN A 387 -11.17 8.26 -8.36
C ASN A 387 -11.93 9.19 -9.32
N GLY A 388 -12.95 9.88 -8.82
CA GLY A 388 -13.75 10.83 -9.60
C GLY A 388 -12.91 12.00 -10.12
N HIS A 389 -13.08 12.31 -11.39
CA HIS A 389 -12.44 13.44 -12.09
C HIS A 389 -13.48 14.24 -12.84
N ILE A 390 -13.30 15.55 -12.86
CA ILE A 390 -14.11 16.47 -13.63
C ILE A 390 -13.23 17.33 -14.54
N THR A 391 -13.81 17.76 -15.63
CA THR A 391 -13.24 18.69 -16.62
C THR A 391 -14.11 19.94 -16.71
N VAL A 392 -13.69 20.94 -17.47
CA VAL A 392 -14.50 22.13 -17.75
C VAL A 392 -15.87 21.77 -18.34
N ALA A 393 -15.93 20.68 -19.15
CA ALA A 393 -17.17 20.24 -19.79
C ALA A 393 -18.23 19.71 -18.81
N ASP A 394 -17.79 19.27 -17.63
CA ASP A 394 -18.67 18.72 -16.58
C ASP A 394 -19.24 19.82 -15.67
N LEU A 395 -18.72 21.05 -15.78
CA LEU A 395 -19.11 22.17 -14.93
C LEU A 395 -20.40 22.84 -15.40
N LYS A 396 -21.33 23.07 -14.47
CA LYS A 396 -22.53 23.83 -14.70
C LYS A 396 -22.42 25.23 -14.05
N VAL A 397 -22.32 26.27 -14.84
CA VAL A 397 -22.45 27.66 -14.33
C VAL A 397 -23.88 27.89 -13.85
N VAL A 398 -24.03 28.31 -12.59
CA VAL A 398 -25.35 28.49 -11.94
C VAL A 398 -25.64 29.93 -11.54
N THR A 399 -24.65 30.83 -11.59
CA THR A 399 -24.79 32.26 -11.30
C THR A 399 -24.92 33.10 -12.59
N LYS A 400 -25.35 34.34 -12.43
CA LYS A 400 -25.43 35.33 -13.55
C LYS A 400 -24.05 35.66 -14.11
N ARG A 401 -23.03 35.78 -13.23
CA ARG A 401 -21.64 35.95 -13.63
C ARG A 401 -21.03 34.61 -14.02
N THR A 402 -20.45 34.55 -15.19
CA THR A 402 -19.66 33.40 -15.64
C THR A 402 -18.21 33.54 -15.15
N PRO A 403 -17.54 32.46 -14.69
CA PRO A 403 -16.12 32.52 -14.38
C PRO A 403 -15.28 32.83 -15.62
N THR A 404 -14.20 33.55 -15.46
CA THR A 404 -13.16 33.72 -16.49
C THR A 404 -12.37 32.42 -16.69
N ASP A 405 -11.62 32.30 -17.79
CA ASP A 405 -10.77 31.13 -18.06
C ASP A 405 -9.71 30.91 -16.95
N ALA A 406 -9.15 32.00 -16.40
CA ALA A 406 -8.22 31.94 -15.29
C ALA A 406 -8.90 31.41 -14.01
N GLU A 407 -10.11 31.91 -13.69
CA GLU A 407 -10.89 31.39 -12.57
C GLU A 407 -11.28 29.93 -12.78
N LEU A 408 -11.63 29.49 -13.98
CA LEU A 408 -11.93 28.07 -14.27
C LEU A 408 -10.73 27.18 -14.06
N ALA A 409 -9.54 27.61 -14.47
CA ALA A 409 -8.30 26.88 -14.25
C ALA A 409 -8.00 26.72 -12.73
N ASP A 410 -8.16 27.81 -11.97
CA ASP A 410 -7.97 27.80 -10.52
C ASP A 410 -9.07 27.02 -9.78
N LEU A 411 -10.33 27.06 -10.23
CA LEU A 411 -11.44 26.27 -9.67
C LEU A 411 -11.19 24.77 -9.83
N LEU A 412 -10.74 24.31 -11.00
CA LEU A 412 -10.38 22.90 -11.23
C LEU A 412 -9.15 22.48 -10.41
N PHE A 413 -8.16 23.37 -10.26
CA PHE A 413 -7.02 23.12 -9.37
C PHE A 413 -7.49 22.99 -7.91
N ALA A 414 -8.30 23.93 -7.44
CA ALA A 414 -8.85 23.93 -6.09
C ALA A 414 -9.69 22.69 -5.80
N TRP A 415 -10.45 22.23 -6.81
CA TRP A 415 -11.26 21.03 -6.72
C TRP A 415 -10.41 19.75 -6.52
N LYS A 416 -9.33 19.60 -7.31
CA LYS A 416 -8.38 18.50 -7.14
C LYS A 416 -7.76 18.49 -5.74
N VAL A 417 -7.38 19.66 -5.21
CA VAL A 417 -6.84 19.77 -3.84
C VAL A 417 -7.90 19.43 -2.80
N ALA A 418 -9.13 19.96 -2.94
CA ALA A 418 -10.21 19.75 -1.97
C ALA A 418 -10.57 18.27 -1.78
N LYS A 419 -10.48 17.44 -2.83
CA LYS A 419 -10.64 15.98 -2.80
C LYS A 419 -9.70 15.30 -1.78
N HIS A 420 -8.51 15.89 -1.52
CA HIS A 420 -7.50 15.35 -0.62
C HIS A 420 -7.47 16.01 0.76
N VAL A 421 -8.39 16.93 1.04
CA VAL A 421 -8.50 17.61 2.34
C VAL A 421 -9.59 16.95 3.19
N LYS A 422 -9.32 16.75 4.48
CA LYS A 422 -10.34 16.21 5.40
C LYS A 422 -11.54 17.14 5.52
N SER A 423 -12.74 16.57 5.41
CA SER A 423 -14.03 17.26 5.50
C SER A 423 -14.29 17.84 6.89
N ASN A 424 -14.98 18.96 7.01
CA ASN A 424 -15.38 19.84 5.91
C ASN A 424 -14.16 20.56 5.35
N ALA A 425 -13.99 20.53 4.01
CA ALA A 425 -12.84 21.11 3.33
C ALA A 425 -13.20 22.40 2.58
N ILE A 426 -12.41 23.46 2.82
CA ILE A 426 -12.45 24.71 2.06
C ILE A 426 -11.03 25.04 1.59
N VAL A 427 -10.85 25.24 0.31
CA VAL A 427 -9.55 25.51 -0.30
C VAL A 427 -9.63 26.78 -1.15
N TYR A 428 -8.89 27.80 -0.77
CA TYR A 428 -8.71 29.01 -1.57
C TYR A 428 -7.50 28.85 -2.49
N VAL A 429 -7.66 29.21 -3.74
CA VAL A 429 -6.63 29.11 -4.78
C VAL A 429 -6.53 30.40 -5.57
N LYS A 430 -5.32 30.78 -5.93
CA LYS A 430 -5.00 31.89 -6.82
C LYS A 430 -3.79 31.56 -7.67
N ASP A 431 -3.91 31.78 -8.98
CA ASP A 431 -2.83 31.59 -9.95
C ASP A 431 -2.19 30.18 -9.88
N GLY A 432 -2.99 29.12 -9.67
CA GLY A 432 -2.51 27.73 -9.59
C GLY A 432 -1.77 27.39 -8.30
N ALA A 433 -1.98 28.13 -7.21
CA ALA A 433 -1.47 27.85 -5.88
C ALA A 433 -2.55 28.00 -4.81
N THR A 434 -2.55 27.12 -3.82
CA THR A 434 -3.37 27.31 -2.61
C THR A 434 -2.90 28.53 -1.85
N VAL A 435 -3.84 29.33 -1.37
CA VAL A 435 -3.58 30.53 -0.55
C VAL A 435 -4.24 30.46 0.82
N GLY A 436 -4.99 29.39 1.09
CA GLY A 436 -5.59 29.09 2.37
C GLY A 436 -6.32 27.76 2.35
N VAL A 437 -6.11 26.93 3.37
CA VAL A 437 -6.73 25.62 3.51
C VAL A 437 -7.40 25.51 4.89
N GLY A 438 -8.69 25.21 4.90
CA GLY A 438 -9.47 24.86 6.07
C GLY A 438 -9.90 23.40 6.00
N ALA A 439 -9.47 22.59 6.96
CA ALA A 439 -9.63 21.15 6.97
C ALA A 439 -10.21 20.62 8.28
N GLY A 440 -11.02 19.56 8.19
CA GLY A 440 -11.40 18.75 9.34
C GLY A 440 -12.31 19.45 10.35
N GLN A 441 -13.08 20.47 9.94
CA GLN A 441 -13.98 21.19 10.83
C GLN A 441 -15.42 20.63 10.74
N MET A 442 -16.13 20.67 11.88
CA MET A 442 -17.52 20.26 11.95
C MET A 442 -18.45 21.18 11.17
N SER A 443 -18.06 22.44 10.99
CA SER A 443 -18.79 23.47 10.27
C SER A 443 -17.99 23.95 9.07
N ARG A 444 -18.64 24.10 7.90
CA ARG A 444 -18.05 24.63 6.68
C ARG A 444 -17.65 26.09 6.82
N VAL A 445 -18.45 26.86 7.58
CA VAL A 445 -18.16 28.26 7.95
C VAL A 445 -16.82 28.35 8.70
N ASP A 446 -16.56 27.44 9.63
CA ASP A 446 -15.31 27.47 10.40
C ASP A 446 -14.11 27.13 9.52
N SER A 447 -14.26 26.16 8.59
CA SER A 447 -13.23 25.91 7.58
C SER A 447 -12.93 27.14 6.72
N CYS A 448 -13.96 27.89 6.30
CA CYS A 448 -13.78 29.16 5.57
C CYS A 448 -12.99 30.18 6.41
N ARG A 449 -13.36 30.35 7.68
CA ARG A 449 -12.72 31.31 8.60
C ARG A 449 -11.26 30.96 8.87
N ILE A 450 -10.99 29.68 9.13
CA ILE A 450 -9.63 29.19 9.40
C ILE A 450 -8.74 29.40 8.18
N ALA A 451 -9.21 29.03 6.97
CA ALA A 451 -8.48 29.22 5.74
C ALA A 451 -8.18 30.71 5.46
N ALA A 452 -9.19 31.58 5.61
CA ALA A 452 -9.04 33.02 5.43
C ALA A 452 -8.09 33.64 6.46
N ARG A 453 -8.17 33.21 7.74
CA ARG A 453 -7.27 33.70 8.80
C ARG A 453 -5.81 33.32 8.52
N LYS A 454 -5.54 32.06 8.14
CA LYS A 454 -4.19 31.61 7.75
C LYS A 454 -3.64 32.41 6.57
N ALA A 455 -4.48 32.69 5.57
CA ALA A 455 -4.10 33.49 4.42
C ALA A 455 -3.75 34.94 4.82
N GLN A 456 -4.46 35.51 5.79
CA GLN A 456 -4.14 36.83 6.35
C GLN A 456 -2.83 36.82 7.09
N ASP A 457 -2.65 35.88 8.02
CA ASP A 457 -1.43 35.74 8.83
C ASP A 457 -0.20 35.56 7.92
N MET A 458 -0.35 34.81 6.81
CA MET A 458 0.73 34.60 5.87
C MET A 458 1.00 35.85 5.01
N ALA A 459 -0.03 36.60 4.59
CA ALA A 459 0.16 37.87 3.92
C ALA A 459 0.95 38.87 4.76
N GLU A 460 0.63 38.95 6.08
CA GLU A 460 1.39 39.76 7.05
C GLU A 460 2.85 39.31 7.13
N ALA A 461 3.11 37.99 7.24
CA ALA A 461 4.45 37.43 7.29
C ALA A 461 5.27 37.67 6.00
N LEU A 462 4.60 37.77 4.86
CA LEU A 462 5.20 38.09 3.55
C LEU A 462 5.31 39.60 3.28
N GLY A 463 4.82 40.45 4.19
CA GLY A 463 4.84 41.92 4.04
C GLY A 463 3.87 42.44 2.99
N LEU A 464 2.80 41.69 2.69
CA LEU A 464 1.78 42.07 1.72
C LEU A 464 0.71 42.95 2.36
N SER A 465 0.17 43.90 1.61
CA SER A 465 -0.85 44.86 2.07
C SER A 465 -2.28 44.27 2.07
N ALA A 466 -2.51 43.15 1.39
CA ALA A 466 -3.81 42.50 1.28
C ALA A 466 -3.71 41.01 1.58
N PRO A 467 -4.77 40.38 2.13
CA PRO A 467 -4.80 38.94 2.34
C PRO A 467 -4.55 38.16 1.05
N LEU A 468 -3.91 36.99 1.15
CA LEU A 468 -3.64 36.12 -0.01
C LEU A 468 -4.93 35.66 -0.71
N THR A 469 -6.04 35.60 0.03
CA THR A 469 -7.38 35.26 -0.52
C THR A 469 -7.99 36.33 -1.41
N GLN A 470 -7.45 37.56 -1.43
CA GLN A 470 -7.99 38.62 -2.27
C GLN A 470 -7.82 38.27 -3.75
N GLY A 471 -8.95 38.16 -4.46
CA GLY A 471 -8.99 37.76 -5.87
C GLY A 471 -8.77 36.29 -6.12
N SER A 472 -8.88 35.42 -5.08
CA SER A 472 -8.82 33.97 -5.20
C SER A 472 -10.15 33.37 -5.67
N VAL A 473 -10.11 32.08 -5.99
CA VAL A 473 -11.30 31.23 -6.08
C VAL A 473 -11.38 30.33 -4.86
N VAL A 474 -12.53 29.69 -4.63
CA VAL A 474 -12.71 28.77 -3.50
C VAL A 474 -13.39 27.47 -3.93
N ALA A 475 -12.88 26.33 -3.48
CA ALA A 475 -13.50 25.02 -3.58
C ALA A 475 -14.07 24.56 -2.23
N SER A 476 -15.25 23.94 -2.29
CA SER A 476 -15.88 23.26 -1.17
C SER A 476 -16.14 21.79 -1.54
N ASP A 477 -15.66 20.84 -0.74
CA ASP A 477 -15.76 19.39 -0.98
C ASP A 477 -17.20 18.86 -1.07
N ALA A 478 -18.17 19.61 -0.52
CA ALA A 478 -19.61 19.36 -0.60
C ALA A 478 -20.38 20.67 -0.73
N PHE A 479 -21.70 20.60 -0.90
CA PHE A 479 -22.55 21.78 -1.05
C PHE A 479 -22.54 22.68 0.20
N PHE A 480 -22.75 23.97 0.02
CA PHE A 480 -23.06 24.88 1.11
C PHE A 480 -24.51 24.68 1.56
N PRO A 481 -24.75 24.24 2.82
CA PRO A 481 -26.12 24.04 3.31
C PRO A 481 -26.86 25.35 3.54
N PHE A 482 -26.13 26.46 3.72
CA PHE A 482 -26.61 27.81 3.94
C PHE A 482 -25.66 28.81 3.27
N ALA A 483 -26.14 30.03 3.03
CA ALA A 483 -25.34 31.07 2.40
C ALA A 483 -24.20 31.62 3.25
N ASP A 484 -24.17 31.37 4.58
CA ASP A 484 -23.20 31.92 5.53
C ASP A 484 -21.76 31.53 5.21
N GLY A 485 -21.50 30.26 4.87
CA GLY A 485 -20.17 29.79 4.46
C GLY A 485 -19.70 30.44 3.15
N LEU A 486 -20.60 30.56 2.18
CA LEU A 486 -20.34 31.24 0.91
C LEU A 486 -20.04 32.73 1.11
N LEU A 487 -20.86 33.41 1.91
CA LEU A 487 -20.66 34.83 2.23
C LEU A 487 -19.37 35.09 2.99
N THR A 488 -18.98 34.18 3.89
CA THR A 488 -17.66 34.22 4.55
C THR A 488 -16.52 34.13 3.53
N ALA A 489 -16.63 33.26 2.51
CA ALA A 489 -15.65 33.18 1.45
C ALA A 489 -15.60 34.43 0.58
N ALA A 490 -16.76 35.02 0.23
CA ALA A 490 -16.84 36.29 -0.48
C ALA A 490 -16.20 37.44 0.30
N GLN A 491 -16.47 37.53 1.62
CA GLN A 491 -15.87 38.54 2.50
C GLN A 491 -14.35 38.39 2.62
N ALA A 492 -13.83 37.17 2.50
CA ALA A 492 -12.39 36.90 2.45
C ALA A 492 -11.75 37.32 1.11
N GLY A 493 -12.55 37.74 0.11
CA GLY A 493 -12.07 38.22 -1.18
C GLY A 493 -12.11 37.20 -2.32
N ALA A 494 -12.77 36.05 -2.12
CA ALA A 494 -13.00 35.10 -3.22
C ALA A 494 -13.89 35.70 -4.31
N THR A 495 -13.60 35.38 -5.58
CA THR A 495 -14.34 35.87 -6.74
C THR A 495 -15.18 34.79 -7.41
N ALA A 496 -14.78 33.51 -7.26
CA ALA A 496 -15.52 32.38 -7.83
C ALA A 496 -15.52 31.16 -6.90
N VAL A 497 -16.53 30.32 -7.08
CA VAL A 497 -16.79 29.17 -6.22
C VAL A 497 -17.02 27.89 -7.03
N ILE A 498 -16.45 26.77 -6.62
CA ILE A 498 -16.76 25.43 -7.11
C ILE A 498 -17.28 24.56 -5.98
N GLN A 499 -18.41 23.90 -6.19
CA GLN A 499 -19.05 22.98 -5.26
C GLN A 499 -19.90 21.95 -6.02
N PRO A 500 -20.33 20.85 -5.38
CA PRO A 500 -21.15 19.85 -6.08
C PRO A 500 -22.58 20.29 -6.40
N GLY A 501 -23.19 21.20 -5.62
CA GLY A 501 -24.63 21.43 -5.65
C GLY A 501 -25.43 20.27 -5.03
N GLY A 502 -26.75 20.30 -5.17
CA GLY A 502 -27.66 19.26 -4.68
C GLY A 502 -28.22 19.51 -3.27
N SER A 503 -28.07 20.73 -2.75
CA SER A 503 -28.74 21.16 -1.53
C SER A 503 -30.21 21.54 -1.82
N MET A 504 -31.09 21.29 -0.85
CA MET A 504 -32.47 21.84 -0.90
C MET A 504 -32.50 23.37 -0.89
N ARG A 505 -31.37 24.01 -0.55
CA ARG A 505 -31.22 25.49 -0.50
C ARG A 505 -30.27 26.03 -1.57
N ASP A 506 -30.05 25.29 -2.64
CA ASP A 506 -29.18 25.76 -3.74
C ASP A 506 -29.63 27.12 -4.28
N ASP A 507 -30.95 27.34 -4.44
CA ASP A 507 -31.49 28.62 -4.92
C ASP A 507 -31.13 29.80 -3.99
N GLU A 508 -31.16 29.60 -2.68
CA GLU A 508 -30.75 30.60 -1.68
C GLU A 508 -29.26 30.90 -1.78
N VAL A 509 -28.43 29.85 -1.93
CA VAL A 509 -26.97 29.97 -2.03
C VAL A 509 -26.58 30.65 -3.36
N ILE A 510 -27.24 30.30 -4.46
CA ILE A 510 -27.03 30.92 -5.78
C ILE A 510 -27.43 32.41 -5.73
N ALA A 511 -28.58 32.75 -5.13
CA ALA A 511 -29.01 34.15 -5.00
C ALA A 511 -28.02 34.97 -4.16
N ALA A 512 -27.46 34.40 -3.10
CA ALA A 512 -26.42 35.04 -2.28
C ALA A 512 -25.10 35.22 -3.06
N ALA A 513 -24.71 34.25 -3.89
CA ALA A 513 -23.55 34.37 -4.78
C ALA A 513 -23.74 35.50 -5.81
N ASP A 514 -24.91 35.56 -6.44
CA ASP A 514 -25.26 36.61 -7.38
C ASP A 514 -25.23 38.00 -6.73
N ALA A 515 -25.79 38.13 -5.53
CA ALA A 515 -25.78 39.38 -4.78
C ALA A 515 -24.37 39.83 -4.38
N ALA A 516 -23.47 38.86 -4.11
CA ALA A 516 -22.06 39.11 -3.81
C ALA A 516 -21.17 39.29 -5.07
N GLY A 517 -21.73 39.19 -6.29
CA GLY A 517 -20.97 39.27 -7.54
C GLY A 517 -20.05 38.09 -7.83
N LEU A 518 -20.26 36.95 -7.17
CA LEU A 518 -19.47 35.73 -7.38
C LEU A 518 -19.90 35.00 -8.66
N ALA A 519 -18.94 34.30 -9.29
CA ALA A 519 -19.27 33.20 -10.19
C ALA A 519 -19.36 31.91 -9.41
N MET A 520 -20.28 31.02 -9.74
CA MET A 520 -20.38 29.70 -9.13
C MET A 520 -20.60 28.62 -10.17
N VAL A 521 -19.86 27.53 -10.01
CA VAL A 521 -20.03 26.32 -10.82
C VAL A 521 -20.35 25.12 -9.94
N PHE A 522 -21.24 24.27 -10.45
CA PHE A 522 -21.55 22.97 -9.85
C PHE A 522 -20.85 21.84 -10.59
N THR A 523 -20.36 20.87 -9.83
CA THR A 523 -19.68 19.66 -10.35
C THR A 523 -20.58 18.45 -10.45
N GLY A 524 -21.70 18.42 -9.69
CA GLY A 524 -22.54 17.22 -9.55
C GLY A 524 -21.87 16.06 -8.80
N MET A 525 -20.62 16.22 -8.35
CA MET A 525 -19.81 15.21 -7.68
C MET A 525 -19.29 15.77 -6.35
N ARG A 526 -19.36 14.97 -5.29
CA ARG A 526 -18.90 15.32 -3.94
C ARG A 526 -17.66 14.51 -3.58
N HIS A 527 -16.73 15.10 -2.81
CA HIS A 527 -15.48 14.48 -2.37
C HIS A 527 -15.33 14.51 -0.84
N PHE A 528 -16.18 13.81 -0.11
CA PHE A 528 -16.00 13.67 1.34
C PHE A 528 -14.82 12.78 1.68
N ARG A 529 -13.96 13.25 2.59
CA ARG A 529 -12.83 12.50 3.15
C ARG A 529 -12.82 12.66 4.68
N HIS A 530 -13.02 11.56 5.41
CA HIS A 530 -13.04 11.52 6.88
C HIS A 530 -11.82 10.82 7.47
#